data_728cb5c5dd09b3ca24ad557ba2791bb2
#
_entry.id   728cb5c5dd09b3ca24ad557ba2791bb2
#
_cell.length_a   1.000
_cell.length_b   1.000
_cell.length_c   1.000
_cell.angle_alpha   90.00
_cell.angle_beta   90.00
_cell.angle_gamma   90.00
#
_symmetry.space_group_name_H-M   'P 1'
#
loop_
_entity.id
_entity.type
_entity.pdbx_description
1 polymer ?
#
loop_
_entity_poly.entity_id
_entity_poly.type
_entity_poly.pdbx_seq_one_letter_code
_entity_poly.pdbx_strand_id
1 'polypeptide(L)'
;LGTMAAAFVVSMFGMMKLPKAAVSASPAKKFKVDLPDALPEGEAFIPPGRNVAVYRDGDGVYAISTICTHLGCIVKATQKGFECPCHGSGFTKDGIVTKGPAPTPLPWLKVSGSGGAYTIDEDSQVKTGTKV
;
A
#
# COMPACT_ATOMS: atom_id res chain seq x y z
N LEU A 1 -17.57 -12.76 -55.69
CA LEU A 1 -17.93 -13.40 -54.43
C LEU A 1 -16.70 -13.67 -53.56
N GLY A 2 -15.50 -13.98 -54.13
CA GLY A 2 -14.27 -14.24 -53.35
C GLY A 2 -13.66 -12.98 -52.70
N THR A 3 -13.81 -11.82 -53.30
CA THR A 3 -13.25 -10.57 -52.78
C THR A 3 -14.01 -10.01 -51.57
N MET A 4 -15.31 -10.25 -51.45
CA MET A 4 -16.07 -9.84 -50.28
C MET A 4 -15.80 -10.69 -49.05
N ALA A 5 -15.56 -12.01 -49.20
CA ALA A 5 -15.21 -12.87 -48.10
C ALA A 5 -13.82 -12.57 -47.53
N ALA A 6 -12.85 -12.22 -48.38
CA ALA A 6 -11.51 -11.84 -47.94
C ALA A 6 -11.52 -10.50 -47.16
N ALA A 7 -12.32 -9.52 -47.59
CA ALA A 7 -12.49 -8.24 -46.89
C ALA A 7 -13.12 -8.42 -45.49
N PHE A 8 -14.07 -9.35 -45.37
CA PHE A 8 -14.72 -9.67 -44.11
C PHE A 8 -13.78 -10.33 -43.11
N VAL A 9 -12.96 -11.27 -43.60
CA VAL A 9 -11.95 -11.93 -42.75
C VAL A 9 -10.90 -10.94 -42.24
N VAL A 10 -10.42 -10.03 -43.06
CA VAL A 10 -9.46 -8.98 -42.67
C VAL A 10 -10.09 -8.03 -41.63
N SER A 11 -11.38 -7.71 -41.77
CA SER A 11 -12.09 -6.89 -40.80
C SER A 11 -12.25 -7.57 -39.45
N MET A 12 -12.52 -8.88 -39.43
CA MET A 12 -12.57 -9.66 -38.18
C MET A 12 -11.21 -9.74 -37.48
N PHE A 13 -10.13 -9.94 -38.22
CA PHE A 13 -8.79 -9.94 -37.65
C PHE A 13 -8.38 -8.58 -37.10
N GLY A 14 -8.84 -7.49 -37.72
CA GLY A 14 -8.60 -6.14 -37.23
C GLY A 14 -9.27 -5.86 -35.87
N MET A 15 -10.45 -6.43 -35.64
CA MET A 15 -11.17 -6.27 -34.36
C MET A 15 -10.54 -7.07 -33.19
N MET A 16 -9.82 -8.15 -33.47
CA MET A 16 -9.11 -8.93 -32.45
C MET A 16 -7.84 -8.26 -31.94
N LYS A 17 -7.35 -7.24 -32.60
CA LYS A 17 -6.21 -6.40 -32.20
C LYS A 17 -6.62 -5.14 -31.46
N LEU A 18 -7.71 -5.17 -30.70
CA LEU A 18 -8.05 -4.07 -29.84
C LEU A 18 -6.91 -3.82 -28.86
N PRO A 19 -6.44 -2.58 -28.74
CA PRO A 19 -5.34 -2.28 -27.86
C PRO A 19 -5.73 -2.62 -26.42
N LYS A 20 -4.85 -3.34 -25.73
CA LYS A 20 -4.95 -3.61 -24.30
C LYS A 20 -4.80 -2.33 -23.44
N ALA A 21 -5.03 -1.18 -24.04
CA ALA A 21 -4.71 0.12 -23.47
C ALA A 21 -5.74 0.65 -22.50
N ALA A 22 -6.77 -0.11 -22.16
CA ALA A 22 -7.81 0.37 -21.27
C ALA A 22 -7.66 -0.08 -19.83
N VAL A 23 -6.53 -0.71 -19.47
CA VAL A 23 -6.23 -0.99 -18.08
C VAL A 23 -5.53 0.24 -17.53
N SER A 24 -6.26 1.07 -16.78
CA SER A 24 -5.64 2.08 -15.95
C SER A 24 -4.63 1.37 -15.07
N ALA A 25 -3.36 1.68 -15.23
CA ALA A 25 -2.31 1.09 -14.43
C ALA A 25 -2.59 1.42 -12.96
N SER A 26 -2.99 0.41 -12.18
CA SER A 26 -2.98 0.54 -10.74
C SER A 26 -1.56 0.91 -10.30
N PRO A 27 -1.39 1.81 -9.33
CA PRO A 27 -0.07 2.12 -8.81
C PRO A 27 0.67 0.82 -8.44
N ALA A 28 1.94 0.73 -8.80
CA ALA A 28 2.75 -0.42 -8.44
C ALA A 28 2.69 -0.66 -6.93
N LYS A 29 2.48 -1.91 -6.52
CA LYS A 29 2.42 -2.28 -5.09
C LYS A 29 3.77 -2.15 -4.39
N LYS A 30 4.86 -2.30 -5.15
CA LYS A 30 6.21 -2.00 -4.69
C LYS A 30 6.57 -0.57 -5.07
N PHE A 31 7.07 0.19 -4.12
CA PHE A 31 7.50 1.56 -4.35
C PHE A 31 8.72 1.91 -3.50
N LYS A 32 9.50 2.87 -3.97
CA LYS A 32 10.68 3.37 -3.27
C LYS A 32 10.32 4.58 -2.41
N VAL A 33 10.91 4.64 -1.25
CA VAL A 33 10.75 5.74 -0.28
C VAL A 33 12.12 6.20 0.16
N ASP A 34 12.34 7.51 0.11
CA ASP A 34 13.48 8.17 0.72
C ASP A 34 13.04 8.77 2.05
N LEU A 35 13.51 8.20 3.15
CA LEU A 35 13.18 8.71 4.47
C LEU A 35 14.02 9.94 4.81
N PRO A 36 13.41 10.98 5.39
CA PRO A 36 14.16 12.12 5.89
C PRO A 36 15.16 11.69 6.97
N ASP A 37 16.38 12.25 6.92
CA ASP A 37 17.41 11.96 7.94
C ASP A 37 16.97 12.40 9.34
N ALA A 38 16.14 13.43 9.42
CA ALA A 38 15.62 14.01 10.64
C ALA A 38 14.28 13.44 11.10
N LEU A 39 13.85 12.26 10.61
CA LEU A 39 12.60 11.66 11.05
C LEU A 39 12.70 11.21 12.51
N PRO A 40 11.94 11.83 13.44
CA PRO A 40 11.96 11.46 14.85
C PRO A 40 11.41 10.06 15.08
N GLU A 41 11.90 9.40 16.12
CA GLU A 41 11.35 8.11 16.55
C GLU A 41 9.87 8.26 16.94
N GLY A 42 9.03 7.33 16.47
CA GLY A 42 7.61 7.33 16.76
C GLY A 42 6.78 8.29 15.92
N GLU A 43 7.39 9.04 15.01
CA GLU A 43 6.69 9.88 14.06
C GLU A 43 6.53 9.17 12.72
N ALA A 44 5.30 9.16 12.20
CA ALA A 44 4.98 8.51 10.95
C ALA A 44 5.38 9.37 9.76
N PHE A 45 6.10 8.77 8.82
CA PHE A 45 6.26 9.32 7.48
C PHE A 45 5.27 8.64 6.54
N ILE A 46 4.36 9.40 5.95
CA ILE A 46 3.37 8.87 5.02
C ILE A 46 3.75 9.33 3.62
N PRO A 47 4.23 8.42 2.76
CA PRO A 47 4.58 8.78 1.39
C PRO A 47 3.38 9.33 0.62
N PRO A 48 3.53 10.39 -0.18
CA PRO A 48 2.44 10.96 -0.95
C PRO A 48 1.74 9.93 -1.84
N GLY A 49 0.41 9.88 -1.79
CA GLY A 49 -0.39 8.96 -2.59
C GLY A 49 -0.36 7.50 -2.14
N ARG A 50 0.19 7.21 -0.95
CA ARG A 50 0.27 5.86 -0.39
C ARG A 50 -0.44 5.78 0.95
N ASN A 51 -1.03 4.62 1.22
CA ASN A 51 -1.73 4.33 2.48
C ASN A 51 -0.83 3.48 3.38
N VAL A 52 0.34 4.01 3.67
CA VAL A 52 1.39 3.36 4.46
C VAL A 52 2.02 4.38 5.40
N ALA A 53 2.18 4.01 6.66
CA ALA A 53 2.94 4.78 7.62
C ALA A 53 4.31 4.13 7.83
N VAL A 54 5.37 4.86 7.57
CA VAL A 54 6.75 4.40 7.71
C VAL A 54 7.37 5.02 8.94
N TYR A 55 8.03 4.20 9.74
CA TYR A 55 8.67 4.61 10.97
C TYR A 55 10.14 4.21 11.00
N ARG A 56 10.92 5.00 11.70
CA ARG A 56 12.31 4.69 12.03
C ARG A 56 12.50 4.76 13.53
N ASP A 57 13.14 3.76 14.10
CA ASP A 57 13.58 3.78 15.50
C ASP A 57 15.00 3.20 15.62
N GLY A 58 15.49 3.05 16.87
CA GLY A 58 16.82 2.51 17.13
C GLY A 58 17.03 1.08 16.62
N ASP A 59 15.97 0.32 16.41
CA ASP A 59 16.02 -1.07 15.93
C ASP A 59 15.93 -1.19 14.40
N GLY A 60 15.51 -0.13 13.72
CA GLY A 60 15.44 -0.11 12.26
C GLY A 60 14.21 0.61 11.70
N VAL A 61 13.85 0.25 10.48
CA VAL A 61 12.74 0.82 9.73
C VAL A 61 11.65 -0.21 9.54
N TYR A 62 10.42 0.21 9.68
CA TYR A 62 9.24 -0.62 9.46
C TYR A 62 8.09 0.19 8.86
N ALA A 63 7.16 -0.49 8.22
CA ALA A 63 6.01 0.11 7.57
C ALA A 63 4.72 -0.59 7.99
N ILE A 64 3.69 0.19 8.28
CA ILE A 64 2.38 -0.30 8.69
C ILE A 64 1.34 0.22 7.70
N SER A 65 0.47 -0.65 7.22
CA SER A 65 -0.66 -0.25 6.38
C SER A 65 -1.60 0.66 7.15
N THR A 66 -2.01 1.77 6.54
CA THR A 66 -2.99 2.69 7.13
C THR A 66 -4.42 2.38 6.68
N ILE A 67 -4.64 1.25 6.05
CA ILE A 67 -5.97 0.80 5.65
C ILE A 67 -6.62 0.06 6.83
N CYS A 68 -7.71 0.63 7.36
CA CYS A 68 -8.44 0.02 8.49
C CYS A 68 -8.96 -1.37 8.12
N THR A 69 -8.76 -2.34 9.01
CA THR A 69 -9.15 -3.73 8.79
C THR A 69 -10.66 -3.98 8.92
N HIS A 70 -11.44 -2.99 9.34
CA HIS A 70 -12.91 -3.12 9.41
C HIS A 70 -13.56 -2.98 8.02
N LEU A 71 -13.49 -1.77 7.42
CA LEU A 71 -14.12 -1.48 6.12
C LEU A 71 -13.20 -0.76 5.14
N GLY A 72 -11.90 -0.80 5.34
CA GLY A 72 -10.94 -0.22 4.41
C GLY A 72 -10.80 1.29 4.46
N CYS A 73 -11.33 1.97 5.49
CA CYS A 73 -11.08 3.39 5.71
C CYS A 73 -9.62 3.66 6.04
N ILE A 74 -9.14 4.85 5.76
CA ILE A 74 -7.76 5.24 6.05
C ILE A 74 -7.68 5.72 7.49
N VAL A 75 -6.86 5.06 8.31
CA VAL A 75 -6.61 5.47 9.69
C VAL A 75 -5.66 6.65 9.74
N LYS A 76 -5.79 7.45 10.80
CA LYS A 76 -4.87 8.56 11.08
C LYS A 76 -3.84 8.14 12.11
N ALA A 77 -2.57 8.40 11.82
CA ALA A 77 -1.49 8.24 12.79
C ALA A 77 -1.57 9.34 13.85
N THR A 78 -1.51 8.92 15.11
CA THR A 78 -1.50 9.81 16.27
C THR A 78 -0.28 9.51 17.14
N GLN A 79 -0.02 10.32 18.15
CA GLN A 79 1.04 10.05 19.12
C GLN A 79 0.81 8.78 19.93
N LYS A 80 -0.45 8.36 20.08
CA LYS A 80 -0.83 7.16 20.82
C LYS A 80 -0.93 5.90 19.96
N GLY A 81 -0.98 6.04 18.64
CA GLY A 81 -1.13 4.95 17.70
C GLY A 81 -1.90 5.38 16.46
N PHE A 82 -2.96 4.65 16.12
CA PHE A 82 -3.80 4.95 14.97
C PHE A 82 -5.26 5.03 15.39
N GLU A 83 -6.01 5.89 14.71
CA GLU A 83 -7.46 6.05 14.90
C GLU A 83 -8.16 6.03 13.55
N CYS A 84 -9.24 5.25 13.45
CA CYS A 84 -10.08 5.20 12.27
C CYS A 84 -11.24 6.21 12.39
N PRO A 85 -11.32 7.22 11.51
CA PRO A 85 -12.36 8.24 11.61
C PRO A 85 -13.75 7.74 11.21
N CYS A 86 -13.85 6.60 10.51
CA CYS A 86 -15.13 6.11 10.02
C CYS A 86 -16.02 5.55 11.12
N HIS A 87 -15.48 4.68 11.98
CA HIS A 87 -16.23 3.97 13.02
C HIS A 87 -15.54 3.97 14.38
N GLY A 88 -14.48 4.75 14.55
CA GLY A 88 -13.81 4.93 15.82
C GLY A 88 -12.88 3.79 16.26
N SER A 89 -12.50 2.88 15.38
CA SER A 89 -11.50 1.86 15.70
C SER A 89 -10.18 2.49 16.12
N GLY A 90 -9.54 1.92 17.13
CA GLY A 90 -8.26 2.37 17.64
C GLY A 90 -7.21 1.27 17.56
N PHE A 91 -5.96 1.68 17.36
CA PHE A 91 -4.81 0.78 17.27
C PHE A 91 -3.64 1.36 18.05
N THR A 92 -2.78 0.49 18.58
CA THR A 92 -1.51 0.91 19.18
C THR A 92 -0.54 1.43 18.10
N LYS A 93 0.60 1.95 18.51
CA LYS A 93 1.69 2.33 17.60
C LYS A 93 2.17 1.17 16.71
N ASP A 94 2.03 -0.06 17.18
CA ASP A 94 2.37 -1.27 16.42
C ASP A 94 1.20 -1.78 15.56
N GLY A 95 0.09 -1.08 15.54
CA GLY A 95 -1.09 -1.46 14.75
C GLY A 95 -1.98 -2.50 15.41
N ILE A 96 -1.78 -2.82 16.68
CA ILE A 96 -2.60 -3.78 17.42
C ILE A 96 -3.93 -3.11 17.82
N VAL A 97 -5.06 -3.80 17.61
CA VAL A 97 -6.39 -3.28 17.92
C VAL A 97 -6.52 -2.98 19.43
N THR A 98 -6.90 -1.75 19.76
CA THR A 98 -7.25 -1.34 21.12
C THR A 98 -8.75 -1.10 21.29
N LYS A 99 -9.44 -0.77 20.20
CA LYS A 99 -10.87 -0.49 20.19
C LYS A 99 -11.47 -0.96 18.85
N GLY A 100 -12.52 -1.79 18.93
CA GLY A 100 -13.28 -2.22 17.75
C GLY A 100 -14.07 -1.06 17.13
N PRO A 101 -14.70 -1.30 15.96
CA PRO A 101 -15.06 -2.60 15.37
C PRO A 101 -13.99 -3.30 14.51
N ALA A 102 -12.78 -2.77 14.37
CA ALA A 102 -11.73 -3.43 13.58
C ALA A 102 -11.46 -4.86 14.12
N PRO A 103 -11.50 -5.91 13.26
CA PRO A 103 -11.40 -7.30 13.71
C PRO A 103 -9.95 -7.78 13.88
N THR A 104 -9.00 -7.16 13.18
CA THR A 104 -7.60 -7.61 13.14
C THR A 104 -6.64 -6.43 13.23
N PRO A 105 -5.37 -6.67 13.64
CA PRO A 105 -4.35 -5.64 13.63
C PRO A 105 -4.09 -5.05 12.23
N LEU A 106 -3.57 -3.84 12.17
CA LEU A 106 -3.05 -3.27 10.93
C LEU A 106 -1.85 -4.10 10.47
N PRO A 107 -1.80 -4.53 9.20
CA PRO A 107 -0.69 -5.36 8.74
C PRO A 107 0.62 -4.57 8.64
N TRP A 108 1.70 -5.20 9.01
CA TRP A 108 3.04 -4.73 8.75
C TRP A 108 3.47 -5.17 7.36
N LEU A 109 4.07 -4.26 6.61
CA LEU A 109 4.45 -4.48 5.22
C LEU A 109 5.94 -4.74 5.10
N LYS A 110 6.31 -5.53 4.09
CA LYS A 110 7.71 -5.85 3.83
C LYS A 110 8.48 -4.60 3.40
N VAL A 111 9.57 -4.33 4.11
CA VAL A 111 10.50 -3.25 3.81
C VAL A 111 11.86 -3.86 3.47
N SER A 112 12.52 -3.35 2.44
CA SER A 112 13.88 -3.72 2.08
C SER A 112 14.69 -2.48 1.73
N GLY A 113 16.01 -2.55 1.87
CA GLY A 113 16.90 -1.44 1.59
C GLY A 113 17.73 -1.02 2.79
N SER A 114 18.47 0.07 2.62
CA SER A 114 19.35 0.64 3.64
C SER A 114 19.77 2.07 3.25
N GLY A 115 20.41 2.78 4.20
CA GLY A 115 20.97 4.09 3.91
C GLY A 115 19.96 5.20 3.62
N GLY A 116 18.74 5.09 4.13
CA GLY A 116 17.69 6.09 3.92
C GLY A 116 16.80 5.82 2.69
N ALA A 117 17.21 4.93 1.79
CA ALA A 117 16.42 4.52 0.63
C ALA A 117 15.84 3.12 0.84
N TYR A 118 14.51 3.02 0.84
CA TYR A 118 13.80 1.77 1.14
C TYR A 118 12.78 1.45 0.06
N THR A 119 12.54 0.15 -0.14
CA THR A 119 11.46 -0.35 -0.99
C THR A 119 10.40 -1.00 -0.10
N ILE A 120 9.15 -0.58 -0.26
CA ILE A 120 8.01 -1.10 0.48
C ILE A 120 7.13 -1.89 -0.49
N ASP A 121 6.75 -3.10 -0.08
CA ASP A 121 5.86 -3.97 -0.83
C ASP A 121 4.50 -4.07 -0.11
N GLU A 122 3.49 -3.41 -0.66
CA GLU A 122 2.14 -3.40 -0.09
C GLU A 122 1.44 -4.76 -0.19
N ASP A 123 1.89 -5.65 -1.07
CA ASP A 123 1.32 -6.99 -1.23
C ASP A 123 1.98 -8.05 -0.33
N SER A 124 3.06 -7.71 0.35
CA SER A 124 3.77 -8.64 1.24
C SER A 124 3.67 -8.18 2.68
N GLN A 125 3.01 -9.00 3.51
CA GLN A 125 2.90 -8.76 4.93
C GLN A 125 4.00 -9.49 5.68
N VAL A 126 4.49 -8.87 6.75
CA VAL A 126 5.47 -9.45 7.67
C VAL A 126 4.90 -9.48 9.08
N LYS A 127 5.53 -10.23 9.96
CA LYS A 127 5.13 -10.27 11.37
C LYS A 127 5.33 -8.91 12.03
N THR A 128 4.41 -8.54 12.92
CA THR A 128 4.56 -7.38 13.80
C THR A 128 5.91 -7.42 14.53
N GLY A 129 6.67 -6.34 14.45
CA GLY A 129 8.00 -6.26 15.04
C GLY A 129 9.15 -6.52 14.07
N THR A 130 8.88 -6.89 12.82
CA THR A 130 9.90 -7.08 11.78
C THR A 130 10.42 -5.73 11.28
N LYS A 131 11.68 -5.43 11.55
CA LYS A 131 12.35 -4.16 11.18
C LYS A 131 13.59 -4.43 10.34
N VAL A 132 13.94 -3.44 9.52
CA VAL A 132 15.09 -3.53 8.60
C VAL A 132 16.23 -2.64 9.01
#